data_717a22795d0c6e7801ba6759f14fabb8
#
_entry.id   717a22795d0c6e7801ba6759f14fabb8
#
_cell.length_a   1.000
_cell.length_b   1.000
_cell.length_c   1.000
_cell.angle_alpha   90.00
_cell.angle_beta   90.00
_cell.angle_gamma   90.00
#
_symmetry.space_group_name_H-M   'P 1'
#
loop_
_entity.id
_entity.type
_entity.pdbx_description
1 polymer ?
#
loop_
_entity_poly.entity_id
_entity_poly.type
_entity_poly.pdbx_seq_one_letter_code
_entity_poly.pdbx_strand_id
1 'polypeptide(L)'
;MKTLMTAFMVVLALASPALAKKKPKVAPPAPVSAPAPDPVPTPDNLWHIQLSTGGAVVIQLRPDKAPNHVERIKTLTRAGFYDGLLFHRVIDGFMAQTGDPKGTGEGGSSLPNVKAEFNDMPHLRGTTSMARADSVDSANSQFFIVLLPVLRLDGKYTPFGRVVSGMSYVDLIERGEPPANPAKVVKAWIEADGENAARIPLAAPMMVAPPAALPAGTPPK
;
A
#
# COMPACT_ATOMS: atom_id res chain seq x y z
N MET A 1 -0.02 -95.09 33.95
CA MET A 1 1.10 -94.25 33.47
C MET A 1 0.69 -93.72 32.08
N LYS A 2 0.31 -92.45 31.95
CA LYS A 2 -0.21 -91.87 30.71
C LYS A 2 0.82 -90.84 30.22
N THR A 3 1.43 -91.13 29.10
CA THR A 3 2.42 -90.28 28.44
C THR A 3 1.70 -89.17 27.63
N LEU A 4 1.96 -87.95 27.95
CA LEU A 4 1.37 -86.74 27.25
C LEU A 4 2.35 -86.30 26.15
N MET A 5 1.92 -86.38 24.92
CA MET A 5 2.68 -86.03 23.73
C MET A 5 2.36 -84.57 23.39
N THR A 6 3.32 -83.71 23.59
CA THR A 6 3.18 -82.24 23.27
C THR A 6 3.56 -81.99 21.80
N ALA A 7 2.59 -81.61 20.98
CA ALA A 7 2.81 -81.21 19.59
C ALA A 7 3.37 -79.79 19.51
N PHE A 8 4.52 -79.64 18.89
CA PHE A 8 5.18 -78.34 18.64
C PHE A 8 4.70 -77.80 17.28
N MET A 9 3.90 -76.74 17.31
CA MET A 9 3.38 -76.16 16.13
C MET A 9 4.38 -75.04 15.68
N VAL A 10 5.10 -75.26 14.58
CA VAL A 10 6.02 -74.27 13.98
C VAL A 10 5.19 -73.30 13.13
N VAL A 11 5.08 -72.10 13.59
CA VAL A 11 4.47 -70.98 12.81
C VAL A 11 5.53 -70.41 11.89
N LEU A 12 5.41 -70.65 10.60
CA LEU A 12 6.26 -70.11 9.57
C LEU A 12 5.78 -68.64 9.25
N ALA A 13 6.48 -67.62 9.76
CA ALA A 13 6.19 -66.21 9.46
C ALA A 13 6.68 -65.87 8.04
N LEU A 14 5.75 -65.73 7.13
CA LEU A 14 6.01 -65.17 5.80
C LEU A 14 6.32 -63.65 5.91
N ALA A 15 7.59 -63.31 5.83
CA ALA A 15 8.02 -61.88 5.72
C ALA A 15 7.71 -61.37 4.32
N SER A 16 6.71 -60.48 4.22
CA SER A 16 6.44 -59.71 2.99
C SER A 16 7.54 -58.64 2.79
N PRO A 17 8.12 -58.50 1.59
CA PRO A 17 9.08 -57.46 1.33
C PRO A 17 8.34 -56.10 1.31
N ALA A 18 8.67 -55.22 2.26
CA ALA A 18 8.21 -53.84 2.29
C ALA A 18 8.73 -53.08 1.05
N LEU A 19 7.83 -52.73 0.16
CA LEU A 19 8.11 -51.89 -1.00
C LEU A 19 8.55 -50.47 -0.52
N ALA A 20 9.84 -50.22 -0.49
CA ALA A 20 10.39 -48.92 -0.14
C ALA A 20 9.93 -47.89 -1.17
N LYS A 21 8.94 -47.03 -0.83
CA LYS A 21 8.54 -45.88 -1.65
C LYS A 21 9.74 -44.92 -1.75
N LYS A 22 10.37 -44.84 -2.93
CA LYS A 22 11.36 -43.81 -3.23
C LYS A 22 10.75 -42.45 -2.97
N LYS A 23 11.32 -41.70 -2.01
CA LYS A 23 10.99 -40.28 -1.80
C LYS A 23 11.21 -39.53 -3.11
N PRO A 24 10.25 -38.67 -3.56
CA PRO A 24 10.45 -37.87 -4.75
C PRO A 24 11.69 -36.97 -4.56
N LYS A 25 12.60 -37.02 -5.53
CA LYS A 25 13.79 -36.16 -5.55
C LYS A 25 13.31 -34.75 -5.80
N VAL A 26 13.26 -33.92 -4.74
CA VAL A 26 12.97 -32.49 -4.87
C VAL A 26 14.07 -31.90 -5.74
N ALA A 27 13.68 -31.34 -6.90
CA ALA A 27 14.60 -30.61 -7.75
C ALA A 27 15.18 -29.42 -6.95
N PRO A 28 16.47 -29.06 -7.15
CA PRO A 28 17.00 -27.86 -6.53
C PRO A 28 16.14 -26.66 -6.93
N PRO A 29 15.86 -25.71 -6.01
CA PRO A 29 15.15 -24.50 -6.37
C PRO A 29 15.89 -23.80 -7.52
N ALA A 30 15.13 -23.32 -8.51
CA ALA A 30 15.68 -22.53 -9.60
C ALA A 30 16.48 -21.34 -9.01
N PRO A 31 17.59 -20.92 -9.62
CA PRO A 31 18.34 -19.76 -9.13
C PRO A 31 17.40 -18.56 -9.06
N VAL A 32 17.24 -18.00 -7.87
CA VAL A 32 16.49 -16.77 -7.67
C VAL A 32 17.24 -15.67 -8.36
N SER A 33 16.73 -15.14 -9.47
CA SER A 33 17.26 -13.93 -10.09
C SER A 33 17.32 -12.83 -9.03
N ALA A 34 18.47 -12.17 -8.91
CA ALA A 34 18.55 -10.98 -8.06
C ALA A 34 17.44 -9.99 -8.47
N PRO A 35 16.76 -9.34 -7.51
CA PRO A 35 15.77 -8.33 -7.85
C PRO A 35 16.43 -7.25 -8.70
N ALA A 36 15.72 -6.76 -9.71
CA ALA A 36 16.20 -5.65 -10.52
C ALA A 36 16.54 -4.46 -9.60
N PRO A 37 17.64 -3.74 -9.86
CA PRO A 37 17.98 -2.57 -9.06
C PRO A 37 16.84 -1.54 -9.11
N ASP A 38 16.65 -0.82 -8.01
CA ASP A 38 15.68 0.27 -7.96
C ASP A 38 16.00 1.29 -9.07
N PRO A 39 14.98 1.82 -9.76
CA PRO A 39 15.21 2.82 -10.81
C PRO A 39 15.88 4.07 -10.23
N VAL A 40 16.78 4.66 -11.02
CA VAL A 40 17.43 5.91 -10.64
C VAL A 40 16.35 7.00 -10.49
N PRO A 41 16.35 7.78 -9.39
CA PRO A 41 15.42 8.87 -9.22
C PRO A 41 15.51 9.88 -10.36
N THR A 42 14.38 10.30 -10.90
CA THR A 42 14.28 11.39 -11.87
C THR A 42 13.50 12.54 -11.25
N PRO A 43 13.75 13.80 -11.64
CA PRO A 43 13.02 14.96 -11.08
C PRO A 43 11.49 14.82 -11.18
N ASP A 44 10.98 14.17 -12.24
CA ASP A 44 9.55 13.92 -12.40
C ASP A 44 8.98 12.91 -11.37
N ASN A 45 9.83 12.09 -10.78
CA ASN A 45 9.46 11.06 -9.80
C ASN A 45 9.98 11.38 -8.38
N LEU A 46 10.44 12.59 -8.13
CA LEU A 46 10.76 13.08 -6.79
C LEU A 46 9.64 14.01 -6.29
N TRP A 47 8.98 13.56 -5.24
CA TRP A 47 7.91 14.29 -4.59
C TRP A 47 8.41 14.88 -3.28
N HIS A 48 8.37 16.18 -3.19
CA HIS A 48 8.76 16.95 -2.01
C HIS A 48 7.54 17.29 -1.17
N ILE A 49 7.68 17.11 0.15
CA ILE A 49 6.68 17.47 1.15
C ILE A 49 7.36 18.26 2.24
N GLN A 50 7.16 19.58 2.27
CA GLN A 50 7.59 20.42 3.38
C GLN A 50 6.70 20.21 4.57
N LEU A 51 7.27 19.80 5.70
CA LEU A 51 6.55 19.55 6.95
C LEU A 51 6.67 20.71 7.94
N SER A 52 5.65 20.92 8.74
CA SER A 52 5.69 21.87 9.86
C SER A 52 6.66 21.47 10.98
N THR A 53 7.22 20.27 10.93
CA THR A 53 8.29 19.79 11.82
C THR A 53 9.68 20.35 11.47
N GLY A 54 9.78 21.22 10.44
CA GLY A 54 10.96 22.02 10.17
C GLY A 54 11.77 21.66 8.94
N GLY A 55 11.31 20.71 8.09
CA GLY A 55 12.08 20.35 6.89
C GLY A 55 11.27 19.64 5.82
N ALA A 56 11.92 19.38 4.67
CA ALA A 56 11.33 18.68 3.57
C ALA A 56 11.64 17.17 3.62
N VAL A 57 10.62 16.39 3.33
CA VAL A 57 10.72 14.95 3.05
C VAL A 57 10.69 14.78 1.54
N VAL A 58 11.64 14.01 0.99
CA VAL A 58 11.69 13.69 -0.43
C VAL A 58 11.33 12.23 -0.62
N ILE A 59 10.33 11.97 -1.43
CA ILE A 59 9.83 10.63 -1.72
C ILE A 59 10.10 10.32 -3.19
N GLN A 60 10.81 9.24 -3.45
CA GLN A 60 10.92 8.67 -4.79
C GLN A 60 9.62 7.93 -5.11
N LEU A 61 8.86 8.45 -6.06
CA LEU A 61 7.66 7.81 -6.61
C LEU A 61 8.05 6.64 -7.53
N ARG A 62 7.23 5.59 -7.54
CA ARG A 62 7.47 4.35 -8.29
C ARG A 62 6.34 4.08 -9.30
N PRO A 63 6.32 4.83 -10.44
CA PRO A 63 5.33 4.60 -11.48
C PRO A 63 5.46 3.22 -12.14
N ASP A 64 6.62 2.58 -12.04
CA ASP A 64 6.84 1.19 -12.46
C ASP A 64 6.11 0.16 -11.60
N LYS A 65 5.72 0.53 -10.37
CA LYS A 65 5.03 -0.34 -9.40
C LYS A 65 3.54 0.00 -9.24
N ALA A 66 3.20 1.29 -9.27
CA ALA A 66 1.85 1.78 -9.04
C ALA A 66 1.55 3.02 -9.91
N PRO A 67 1.46 2.86 -11.25
CA PRO A 67 1.35 3.99 -12.18
C PRO A 67 0.15 4.89 -11.90
N ASN A 68 -1.04 4.33 -11.65
CA ASN A 68 -2.26 5.12 -11.43
C ASN A 68 -2.23 5.85 -10.07
N HIS A 69 -1.64 5.24 -9.04
CA HIS A 69 -1.49 5.90 -7.74
C HIS A 69 -0.45 7.02 -7.81
N VAL A 70 0.66 6.81 -8.52
CA VAL A 70 1.66 7.88 -8.73
C VAL A 70 1.06 9.04 -9.51
N GLU A 71 0.30 8.78 -10.56
CA GLU A 71 -0.38 9.84 -11.32
C GLU A 71 -1.40 10.58 -10.45
N ARG A 72 -2.15 9.88 -9.59
CA ARG A 72 -3.05 10.49 -8.60
C ARG A 72 -2.30 11.43 -7.66
N ILE A 73 -1.17 11.01 -7.10
CA ILE A 73 -0.33 11.83 -6.22
C ILE A 73 0.15 13.08 -6.95
N LYS A 74 0.67 12.94 -8.17
CA LYS A 74 1.13 14.07 -8.99
C LYS A 74 0.01 15.06 -9.30
N THR A 75 -1.14 14.56 -9.75
CA THR A 75 -2.32 15.38 -10.05
C THR A 75 -2.78 16.18 -8.84
N LEU A 76 -2.92 15.56 -7.69
CA LEU A 76 -3.33 16.20 -6.45
C LEU A 76 -2.27 17.21 -5.95
N THR A 77 -0.98 16.87 -6.08
CA THR A 77 0.13 17.75 -5.74
C THR A 77 0.12 19.02 -6.59
N ARG A 78 0.00 18.88 -7.91
CA ARG A 78 -0.09 20.03 -8.85
C ARG A 78 -1.29 20.92 -8.59
N ALA A 79 -2.37 20.35 -8.09
CA ALA A 79 -3.54 21.11 -7.66
C ALA A 79 -3.37 21.82 -6.31
N GLY A 80 -2.28 21.55 -5.57
CA GLY A 80 -2.08 22.08 -4.22
C GLY A 80 -2.95 21.39 -3.16
N PHE A 81 -3.55 20.25 -3.49
CA PHE A 81 -4.48 19.54 -2.61
C PHE A 81 -3.87 19.16 -1.27
N TYR A 82 -2.59 18.81 -1.23
CA TYR A 82 -1.91 18.37 -0.01
C TYR A 82 -1.49 19.53 0.90
N ASP A 83 -1.47 20.77 0.41
CA ASP A 83 -1.02 21.93 1.17
C ASP A 83 -1.95 22.18 2.37
N GLY A 84 -1.39 22.31 3.55
CA GLY A 84 -2.13 22.54 4.79
C GLY A 84 -2.71 21.27 5.45
N LEU A 85 -2.70 20.11 4.80
CA LEU A 85 -3.29 18.89 5.36
C LEU A 85 -2.55 18.39 6.58
N LEU A 86 -3.32 17.88 7.55
CA LEU A 86 -2.81 17.38 8.83
C LEU A 86 -2.40 15.91 8.75
N PHE A 87 -1.40 15.53 9.53
CA PHE A 87 -1.18 14.14 9.90
C PHE A 87 -2.17 13.79 11.01
N HIS A 88 -3.35 13.34 10.62
CA HIS A 88 -4.48 13.10 11.52
C HIS A 88 -4.39 11.76 12.28
N ARG A 89 -3.49 10.86 11.87
CA ARG A 89 -3.32 9.55 12.50
C ARG A 89 -1.86 9.14 12.47
N VAL A 90 -1.22 9.05 13.66
CA VAL A 90 0.21 8.72 13.78
C VAL A 90 0.38 7.70 14.89
N ILE A 91 0.66 6.46 14.51
CA ILE A 91 0.84 5.35 15.45
C ILE A 91 2.31 5.04 15.58
N ASP A 92 2.81 5.08 16.80
CA ASP A 92 4.21 4.77 17.09
C ASP A 92 4.56 3.35 16.65
N GLY A 93 5.75 3.19 16.09
CA GLY A 93 6.20 1.89 15.57
C GLY A 93 5.44 1.39 14.35
N PHE A 94 4.48 2.17 13.81
CA PHE A 94 3.68 1.75 12.67
C PHE A 94 3.77 2.75 11.50
N MET A 95 3.01 3.84 11.52
CA MET A 95 2.93 4.77 10.39
C MET A 95 2.44 6.16 10.78
N ALA A 96 2.70 7.15 9.89
CA ALA A 96 2.12 8.49 9.93
C ALA A 96 1.23 8.69 8.70
N GLN A 97 -0.08 8.95 8.91
CA GLN A 97 -1.11 9.04 7.87
C GLN A 97 -1.62 10.47 7.71
N THR A 98 -1.78 10.88 6.45
CA THR A 98 -2.26 12.20 6.03
C THR A 98 -3.07 12.09 4.73
N GLY A 99 -3.41 13.21 4.09
CA GLY A 99 -4.09 13.23 2.79
C GLY A 99 -5.62 13.29 2.90
N ASP A 100 -6.15 13.55 4.11
CA ASP A 100 -7.57 13.83 4.33
C ASP A 100 -7.81 15.33 4.51
N PRO A 101 -8.57 16.00 3.63
CA PRO A 101 -8.88 17.42 3.78
C PRO A 101 -9.75 17.75 5.00
N LYS A 102 -10.47 16.75 5.55
CA LYS A 102 -11.28 16.90 6.76
C LYS A 102 -10.48 16.64 8.04
N GLY A 103 -9.34 15.93 7.95
CA GLY A 103 -8.53 15.54 9.10
C GLY A 103 -9.20 14.50 10.02
N THR A 104 -10.23 13.81 9.56
CA THR A 104 -11.00 12.81 10.33
C THR A 104 -10.63 11.38 10.01
N GLY A 105 -9.91 11.16 8.91
CA GLY A 105 -9.63 9.83 8.36
C GLY A 105 -10.67 9.33 7.35
N GLU A 106 -11.80 10.02 7.22
CA GLU A 106 -12.92 9.63 6.34
C GLU A 106 -13.01 10.44 5.04
N GLY A 107 -12.20 11.49 4.92
CA GLY A 107 -12.22 12.37 3.75
C GLY A 107 -11.34 11.90 2.61
N GLY A 108 -11.53 12.53 1.45
CA GLY A 108 -10.72 12.31 0.25
C GLY A 108 -10.87 13.46 -0.74
N SER A 109 -10.16 13.36 -1.87
CA SER A 109 -10.33 14.31 -2.98
C SER A 109 -11.66 14.07 -3.69
N SER A 110 -12.07 15.05 -4.52
CA SER A 110 -13.25 14.93 -5.39
C SER A 110 -13.07 13.97 -6.58
N LEU A 111 -11.85 13.47 -6.79
CA LEU A 111 -11.56 12.54 -7.88
C LEU A 111 -12.09 11.14 -7.56
N PRO A 112 -12.41 10.31 -8.58
CA PRO A 112 -12.81 8.91 -8.37
C PRO A 112 -11.73 8.11 -7.62
N ASN A 113 -12.11 7.06 -6.94
CA ASN A 113 -11.17 6.15 -6.29
C ASN A 113 -10.24 5.47 -7.31
N VAL A 114 -9.06 5.05 -6.84
CA VAL A 114 -8.06 4.35 -7.64
C VAL A 114 -8.09 2.88 -7.29
N LYS A 115 -8.10 2.02 -8.32
CA LYS A 115 -8.01 0.57 -8.15
C LYS A 115 -6.67 0.17 -7.53
N ALA A 116 -6.69 -0.88 -6.72
CA ALA A 116 -5.48 -1.40 -6.09
C ALA A 116 -4.41 -1.80 -7.13
N GLU A 117 -3.16 -1.45 -6.83
CA GLU A 117 -1.96 -1.82 -7.61
C GLU A 117 -0.99 -2.53 -6.66
N PHE A 118 -1.43 -3.68 -6.11
CA PHE A 118 -0.57 -4.46 -5.21
C PHE A 118 0.68 -4.91 -5.95
N ASN A 119 1.83 -4.76 -5.31
CA ASN A 119 3.12 -5.01 -5.91
C ASN A 119 4.12 -5.58 -4.87
N ASP A 120 5.34 -5.82 -5.29
CA ASP A 120 6.40 -6.48 -4.52
C ASP A 120 7.24 -5.55 -3.64
N MET A 121 6.90 -4.26 -3.57
CA MET A 121 7.59 -3.33 -2.66
C MET A 121 7.20 -3.64 -1.20
N PRO A 122 8.16 -3.99 -0.34
CA PRO A 122 7.85 -4.28 1.06
C PRO A 122 7.56 -3.01 1.85
N HIS A 123 6.65 -3.12 2.84
CA HIS A 123 6.34 -2.03 3.78
C HIS A 123 7.45 -1.92 4.84
N LEU A 124 8.63 -1.46 4.42
CA LEU A 124 9.74 -1.12 5.29
C LEU A 124 9.67 0.34 5.73
N ARG A 125 10.52 0.73 6.70
CA ARG A 125 10.64 2.13 7.12
C ARG A 125 10.85 3.04 5.91
N GLY A 126 10.07 4.12 5.82
CA GLY A 126 10.09 5.09 4.74
C GLY A 126 9.26 4.70 3.51
N THR A 127 8.72 3.48 3.42
CA THR A 127 7.77 3.15 2.35
C THR A 127 6.53 4.02 2.48
N THR A 128 6.09 4.62 1.37
CA THR A 128 4.83 5.36 1.27
C THR A 128 3.80 4.49 0.57
N SER A 129 2.61 4.35 1.19
CA SER A 129 1.56 3.47 0.70
C SER A 129 0.19 4.14 0.83
N MET A 130 -0.73 3.81 -0.08
CA MET A 130 -2.07 4.40 -0.07
C MET A 130 -2.92 3.82 1.05
N ALA A 131 -3.56 4.73 1.80
CA ALA A 131 -4.65 4.34 2.69
C ALA A 131 -5.93 4.07 1.90
N ARG A 132 -6.79 3.21 2.44
CA ARG A 132 -8.06 2.81 1.85
C ARG A 132 -9.07 2.41 2.92
N ALA A 133 -10.36 2.39 2.57
CA ALA A 133 -11.40 1.78 3.37
C ALA A 133 -11.41 0.24 3.20
N ASP A 134 -12.49 -0.44 3.53
CA ASP A 134 -12.59 -1.91 3.45
C ASP A 134 -12.45 -2.44 2.02
N SER A 135 -13.05 -1.77 1.04
CA SER A 135 -12.87 -2.12 -0.37
C SER A 135 -11.42 -1.91 -0.80
N VAL A 136 -10.84 -2.89 -1.49
CA VAL A 136 -9.45 -2.81 -1.99
C VAL A 136 -9.27 -1.69 -3.01
N ASP A 137 -10.32 -1.34 -3.73
CA ASP A 137 -10.34 -0.31 -4.79
C ASP A 137 -10.87 1.04 -4.28
N SER A 138 -10.71 1.34 -2.99
CA SER A 138 -11.19 2.58 -2.36
C SER A 138 -10.10 3.60 -2.06
N ALA A 139 -8.88 3.39 -2.52
CA ALA A 139 -7.81 4.38 -2.38
C ALA A 139 -8.17 5.69 -3.11
N ASN A 140 -7.87 6.84 -2.51
CA ASN A 140 -8.20 8.14 -3.09
C ASN A 140 -7.06 9.15 -2.99
N SER A 141 -6.91 9.84 -1.86
CA SER A 141 -5.87 10.86 -1.61
C SER A 141 -5.06 10.58 -0.35
N GLN A 142 -5.60 9.80 0.58
CA GLN A 142 -4.91 9.50 1.83
C GLN A 142 -3.77 8.52 1.62
N PHE A 143 -2.65 8.79 2.27
CA PHE A 143 -1.47 7.93 2.26
C PHE A 143 -0.81 7.91 3.63
N PHE A 144 0.06 6.94 3.84
CA PHE A 144 0.87 6.84 5.05
C PHE A 144 2.34 6.59 4.74
N ILE A 145 3.20 7.05 5.65
CA ILE A 145 4.64 6.79 5.66
C ILE A 145 4.93 5.79 6.77
N VAL A 146 5.54 4.67 6.43
CA VAL A 146 5.87 3.60 7.37
C VAL A 146 7.02 4.03 8.29
N LEU A 147 6.84 3.91 9.60
CA LEU A 147 7.85 4.27 10.62
C LEU A 147 8.76 3.08 10.96
N LEU A 148 8.20 1.88 11.09
CA LEU A 148 8.95 0.62 11.27
C LEU A 148 8.39 -0.45 10.33
N PRO A 149 9.16 -1.50 9.99
CA PRO A 149 8.72 -2.54 9.05
C PRO A 149 7.40 -3.20 9.44
N VAL A 150 6.46 -3.29 8.50
CA VAL A 150 5.10 -3.83 8.70
C VAL A 150 4.73 -4.75 7.55
N LEU A 151 5.45 -5.87 7.40
CA LEU A 151 5.30 -6.80 6.28
C LEU A 151 3.90 -7.42 6.16
N ARG A 152 3.08 -7.38 7.23
CA ARG A 152 1.67 -7.84 7.16
C ARG A 152 0.78 -7.03 6.20
N LEU A 153 1.26 -5.87 5.73
CA LEU A 153 0.58 -5.03 4.74
C LEU A 153 0.93 -5.39 3.30
N ASP A 154 2.00 -6.17 3.08
CA ASP A 154 2.45 -6.57 1.76
C ASP A 154 1.36 -7.36 1.03
N GLY A 155 1.13 -7.03 -0.24
CA GLY A 155 0.06 -7.60 -1.04
C GLY A 155 -1.37 -7.18 -0.64
N LYS A 156 -1.55 -6.29 0.35
CA LYS A 156 -2.87 -5.83 0.84
C LYS A 156 -3.07 -4.32 0.70
N TYR A 157 -2.00 -3.57 0.64
CA TYR A 157 -1.96 -2.14 0.38
C TYR A 157 -1.09 -1.87 -0.84
N THR A 158 -1.24 -0.70 -1.45
CA THR A 158 -0.47 -0.30 -2.63
C THR A 158 0.66 0.63 -2.23
N PRO A 159 1.90 0.13 -2.08
CA PRO A 159 3.06 1.01 -1.95
C PRO A 159 3.35 1.66 -3.30
N PHE A 160 3.57 2.97 -3.28
CA PHE A 160 3.77 3.77 -4.51
C PHE A 160 5.06 4.59 -4.48
N GLY A 161 5.83 4.53 -3.39
CA GLY A 161 7.08 5.26 -3.27
C GLY A 161 7.84 4.95 -1.99
N ARG A 162 9.01 5.59 -1.86
CA ARG A 162 9.85 5.48 -0.67
C ARG A 162 10.52 6.83 -0.35
N VAL A 163 10.58 7.17 0.91
CA VAL A 163 11.36 8.30 1.41
C VAL A 163 12.85 8.07 1.12
N VAL A 164 13.46 8.98 0.39
CA VAL A 164 14.90 8.97 0.06
C VAL A 164 15.67 10.03 0.84
N SER A 165 14.98 11.03 1.40
CA SER A 165 15.57 12.06 2.25
C SER A 165 14.54 12.62 3.23
N GLY A 166 14.99 13.12 4.38
CA GLY A 166 14.14 13.85 5.34
C GLY A 166 13.31 12.97 6.28
N MET A 167 13.59 11.66 6.40
CA MET A 167 12.84 10.77 7.30
C MET A 167 12.90 11.22 8.77
N SER A 168 13.93 11.94 9.19
CA SER A 168 14.03 12.53 10.53
C SER A 168 12.92 13.53 10.82
N TYR A 169 12.42 14.27 9.83
CA TYR A 169 11.31 15.19 10.01
C TYR A 169 9.97 14.46 10.17
N VAL A 170 9.84 13.25 9.60
CA VAL A 170 8.68 12.37 9.83
C VAL A 170 8.71 11.82 11.25
N ASP A 171 9.89 11.51 11.79
CA ASP A 171 10.04 11.02 13.15
C ASP A 171 9.61 12.05 14.21
N LEU A 172 9.73 13.35 13.91
CA LEU A 172 9.33 14.45 14.77
C LEU A 172 7.81 14.69 14.80
N ILE A 173 7.03 14.03 13.95
CA ILE A 173 5.57 14.14 13.98
C ILE A 173 5.06 13.52 15.28
N GLU A 174 4.27 14.30 16.04
CA GLU A 174 3.66 13.84 17.29
C GLU A 174 2.75 12.62 17.04
N ARG A 175 2.81 11.64 17.96
CA ARG A 175 1.98 10.43 17.91
C ARG A 175 0.58 10.72 18.43
N GLY A 176 -0.42 10.06 17.87
CA GLY A 176 -1.82 10.17 18.30
C GLY A 176 -2.81 9.85 17.18
N GLU A 177 -4.05 9.57 17.56
CA GLU A 177 -5.17 9.25 16.67
C GLU A 177 -6.43 10.06 17.04
N PRO A 178 -6.46 11.41 16.83
CA PRO A 178 -5.41 12.27 16.27
C PRO A 178 -4.35 12.69 17.30
N PRO A 179 -3.16 13.19 16.84
CA PRO A 179 -2.19 13.85 17.72
C PRO A 179 -2.79 15.08 18.39
N ALA A 180 -2.30 15.45 19.60
CA ALA A 180 -2.73 16.66 20.30
C ALA A 180 -2.31 17.93 19.55
N ASN A 181 -1.10 17.92 18.94
CA ASN A 181 -0.58 18.99 18.09
C ASN A 181 -0.20 18.40 16.72
N PRO A 182 -1.17 18.21 15.80
CA PRO A 182 -0.91 17.54 14.54
C PRO A 182 0.06 18.34 13.68
N ALA A 183 1.13 17.69 13.23
CA ALA A 183 1.96 18.26 12.17
C ALA A 183 1.16 18.35 10.86
N LYS A 184 1.58 19.25 9.98
CA LYS A 184 0.93 19.46 8.67
C LYS A 184 1.92 19.46 7.52
N VAL A 185 1.41 19.12 6.36
CA VAL A 185 2.06 19.41 5.09
C VAL A 185 1.97 20.91 4.87
N VAL A 186 3.09 21.61 4.92
CA VAL A 186 3.12 23.07 4.63
C VAL A 186 2.93 23.30 3.14
N LYS A 187 3.65 22.53 2.33
CA LYS A 187 3.62 22.59 0.86
C LYS A 187 4.09 21.25 0.29
N ALA A 188 3.53 20.87 -0.86
CA ALA A 188 4.00 19.73 -1.62
C ALA A 188 4.23 20.10 -3.10
N TRP A 189 5.27 19.53 -3.74
CA TRP A 189 5.56 19.76 -5.17
C TRP A 189 6.32 18.56 -5.77
N ILE A 190 6.26 18.44 -7.09
CA ILE A 190 7.12 17.53 -7.85
C ILE A 190 8.40 18.29 -8.23
N GLU A 191 9.57 17.68 -8.08
CA GLU A 191 10.84 18.36 -8.32
C GLU A 191 10.94 18.95 -9.72
N ALA A 192 10.48 18.23 -10.74
CA ALA A 192 10.47 18.72 -12.13
C ALA A 192 9.64 20.00 -12.33
N ASP A 193 8.58 20.17 -11.56
CA ASP A 193 7.70 21.35 -11.63
C ASP A 193 8.28 22.54 -10.84
N GLY A 194 9.13 22.25 -9.84
CA GLY A 194 9.68 23.23 -8.91
C GLY A 194 8.72 23.62 -7.78
N GLU A 195 9.28 24.11 -6.67
CA GLU A 195 8.52 24.46 -5.47
C GLU A 195 7.46 25.54 -5.71
N ASN A 196 7.74 26.49 -6.59
CA ASN A 196 6.87 27.67 -6.84
C ASN A 196 6.03 27.52 -8.11
N ALA A 197 5.84 26.30 -8.62
CA ALA A 197 4.97 26.06 -9.76
C ALA A 197 3.54 26.55 -9.50
N ALA A 198 2.90 27.11 -10.54
CA ALA A 198 1.50 27.51 -10.48
C ALA A 198 0.60 26.29 -10.21
N ARG A 199 -0.40 26.47 -9.34
CA ARG A 199 -1.35 25.39 -9.03
C ARG A 199 -2.30 25.18 -10.21
N ILE A 200 -2.50 23.91 -10.59
CA ILE A 200 -3.43 23.52 -11.66
C ILE A 200 -4.71 23.04 -10.96
N PRO A 201 -5.84 23.77 -11.05
CA PRO A 201 -7.08 23.36 -10.41
C PRO A 201 -7.51 21.96 -10.87
N LEU A 202 -8.02 21.15 -9.95
CA LEU A 202 -8.68 19.90 -10.33
C LEU A 202 -9.89 20.26 -11.22
N ALA A 203 -10.02 19.58 -12.36
CA ALA A 203 -11.23 19.69 -13.15
C ALA A 203 -12.43 19.35 -12.25
N ALA A 204 -13.46 20.20 -12.25
CA ALA A 204 -14.69 19.88 -11.55
C ALA A 204 -15.19 18.51 -12.06
N PRO A 205 -15.67 17.61 -11.17
CA PRO A 205 -16.24 16.35 -11.61
C PRO A 205 -17.33 16.68 -12.63
N MET A 206 -17.24 16.14 -13.84
CA MET A 206 -18.32 16.26 -14.82
C MET A 206 -19.56 15.68 -14.13
N MET A 207 -20.52 16.56 -13.79
CA MET A 207 -21.83 16.11 -13.35
C MET A 207 -22.42 15.34 -14.52
N VAL A 208 -22.44 14.02 -14.40
CA VAL A 208 -23.25 13.19 -15.30
C VAL A 208 -24.68 13.65 -15.03
N ALA A 209 -25.30 14.32 -16.01
CA ALA A 209 -26.69 14.70 -15.90
C ALA A 209 -27.51 13.45 -15.55
N PRO A 210 -28.44 13.53 -14.59
CA PRO A 210 -29.29 12.39 -14.28
C PRO A 210 -29.99 11.95 -15.58
N PRO A 211 -30.13 10.63 -15.84
CA PRO A 211 -30.80 10.16 -17.03
C PRO A 211 -32.18 10.84 -17.10
N ALA A 212 -32.51 11.39 -18.28
CA ALA A 212 -33.79 12.05 -18.50
C ALA A 212 -34.92 11.10 -18.05
N ALA A 213 -35.78 11.60 -17.19
CA ALA A 213 -36.95 10.84 -16.74
C ALA A 213 -37.72 10.34 -17.95
N LEU A 214 -37.94 9.04 -18.03
CA LEU A 214 -38.80 8.44 -19.06
C LEU A 214 -40.19 9.12 -18.99
N PRO A 215 -40.79 9.51 -20.14
CA PRO A 215 -42.12 10.09 -20.14
C PRO A 215 -43.09 9.10 -19.49
N ALA A 216 -43.91 9.62 -18.54
CA ALA A 216 -44.93 8.82 -17.88
C ALA A 216 -45.85 8.22 -18.94
N GLY A 217 -45.91 6.88 -18.99
CA GLY A 217 -46.78 6.16 -19.89
C GLY A 217 -48.23 6.53 -19.63
N THR A 218 -48.98 6.91 -20.67
CA THR A 218 -50.41 7.16 -20.64
C THR A 218 -51.15 5.89 -20.20
N PRO A 219 -52.04 5.90 -19.21
CA PRO A 219 -52.78 4.73 -18.82
C PRO A 219 -53.70 4.27 -19.96
N PRO A 220 -53.90 2.97 -20.17
CA PRO A 220 -54.82 2.46 -21.19
C PRO A 220 -56.29 2.81 -20.80
N LYS A 221 -57.05 3.15 -21.84
CA LYS A 221 -58.51 3.41 -21.73
C LYS A 221 -59.31 2.12 -21.46
#